data_62f98cec7a71461dcb91c9404d816d1c
#
_entry.id   62f98cec7a71461dcb91c9404d816d1c
#
_cell.length_a   1.000
_cell.length_b   1.000
_cell.length_c   1.000
_cell.angle_alpha   90.00
_cell.angle_beta   90.00
_cell.angle_gamma   90.00
#
_symmetry.space_group_name_H-M   'P 1'
#
loop_
_entity.id
_entity.type
_entity.pdbx_description
1 polymer ?
#
loop_
_entity_poly.entity_id
_entity_poly.type
_entity_poly.pdbx_seq_one_letter_code
_entity_poly.pdbx_strand_id
1 'polypeptide(L)'
;MIDRRQLFLGLSSAAALAGPARAASWADGENALHIVVHKARRKLMLVRAGATLHTFPIALGNNPKGTKRQAGDGRTPEGRYAIDAFNQWSRYHRALHISYPNADDIARARAAGHEPGGNIEIHGMPAGYDDVDPPFFPTDWTDGCIGVSNRAIETIWKTVSLDTPVVILA
;
A
#
# COMPACT_ATOMS: atom_id res chain seq x y z
N MET A 1 -18.38 -60.40 32.66
CA MET A 1 -19.19 -59.42 31.92
C MET A 1 -18.70 -58.03 32.30
N ILE A 2 -17.86 -57.42 31.47
CA ILE A 2 -17.29 -56.10 31.73
C ILE A 2 -17.77 -55.21 30.59
N ASP A 3 -18.59 -54.21 30.95
CA ASP A 3 -19.20 -53.26 30.05
C ASP A 3 -18.17 -52.13 29.75
N ARG A 4 -17.80 -51.98 28.47
CA ARG A 4 -16.88 -50.93 28.00
C ARG A 4 -17.71 -49.79 27.43
N ARG A 5 -18.02 -48.78 28.25
CA ARG A 5 -18.51 -47.49 27.77
C ARG A 5 -17.36 -46.70 27.19
N GLN A 6 -17.39 -46.55 25.90
CA GLN A 6 -16.46 -45.66 25.18
C GLN A 6 -16.87 -44.21 25.41
N LEU A 7 -15.94 -43.42 26.02
CA LEU A 7 -16.03 -41.98 26.13
C LEU A 7 -15.60 -41.36 24.77
N PHE A 8 -16.50 -40.80 24.03
CA PHE A 8 -16.18 -39.92 22.90
C PHE A 8 -15.85 -38.52 23.43
N LEU A 9 -14.58 -38.18 23.43
CA LEU A 9 -14.10 -36.81 23.61
C LEU A 9 -14.31 -36.06 22.28
N GLY A 10 -15.32 -35.22 22.25
CA GLY A 10 -15.52 -34.30 21.12
C GLY A 10 -14.48 -33.19 21.14
N LEU A 11 -13.58 -33.17 20.15
CA LEU A 11 -12.75 -32.00 19.88
C LEU A 11 -13.64 -30.91 19.24
N SER A 12 -13.96 -29.89 20.02
CA SER A 12 -14.57 -28.68 19.49
C SER A 12 -13.47 -27.85 18.82
N SER A 13 -13.41 -27.88 17.49
CA SER A 13 -12.60 -26.96 16.71
C SER A 13 -13.21 -25.57 16.77
N ALA A 14 -12.60 -24.67 17.54
CA ALA A 14 -12.91 -23.25 17.50
C ALA A 14 -12.42 -22.68 16.15
N ALA A 15 -13.35 -22.52 15.20
CA ALA A 15 -13.09 -21.74 14.00
C ALA A 15 -12.96 -20.26 14.41
N ALA A 16 -11.75 -19.72 14.35
CA ALA A 16 -11.53 -18.30 14.48
C ALA A 16 -12.22 -17.60 13.29
N LEU A 17 -13.33 -16.95 13.54
CA LEU A 17 -13.98 -16.06 12.58
C LEU A 17 -13.05 -14.85 12.38
N ALA A 18 -12.29 -14.86 11.30
CA ALA A 18 -11.64 -13.65 10.81
C ALA A 18 -12.77 -12.65 10.52
N GLY A 19 -12.87 -11.60 11.36
CA GLY A 19 -13.82 -10.53 11.14
C GLY A 19 -13.55 -9.88 9.77
N PRO A 20 -14.59 -9.31 9.12
CA PRO A 20 -14.39 -8.64 7.84
C PRO A 20 -13.35 -7.52 8.03
N ALA A 21 -12.34 -7.50 7.16
CA ALA A 21 -11.40 -6.39 7.09
C ALA A 21 -12.24 -5.11 6.95
N ARG A 22 -12.08 -4.22 7.94
CA ARG A 22 -12.84 -2.97 7.99
C ARG A 22 -12.43 -2.15 6.77
N ALA A 23 -13.27 -2.13 5.76
CA ALA A 23 -13.10 -1.23 4.63
C ALA A 23 -13.04 0.19 5.18
N ALA A 24 -11.93 0.91 4.94
CA ALA A 24 -11.80 2.30 5.34
C ALA A 24 -13.04 3.05 4.87
N SER A 25 -13.77 3.64 5.81
CA SER A 25 -15.01 4.37 5.51
C SER A 25 -14.63 5.65 4.77
N TRP A 26 -14.78 5.63 3.45
CA TRP A 26 -14.58 6.79 2.59
C TRP A 26 -15.65 7.87 2.79
N ALA A 27 -16.72 7.55 3.53
CA ALA A 27 -17.84 8.45 3.80
C ALA A 27 -17.53 9.51 4.87
N ASP A 28 -16.58 9.25 5.77
CA ASP A 28 -16.18 10.21 6.80
C ASP A 28 -15.01 11.12 6.35
N GLY A 29 -14.62 11.04 5.09
CA GLY A 29 -13.27 11.30 4.60
C GLY A 29 -12.96 12.69 4.09
N GLU A 30 -13.91 13.62 3.92
CA GLU A 30 -13.51 14.97 3.47
C GLU A 30 -12.70 15.73 4.51
N ASN A 31 -12.89 15.42 5.81
CA ASN A 31 -12.14 16.01 6.92
C ASN A 31 -10.97 15.16 7.41
N ALA A 32 -10.89 13.89 7.03
CA ALA A 32 -9.82 12.99 7.45
C ALA A 32 -8.54 13.20 6.63
N LEU A 33 -7.41 12.92 7.26
CA LEU A 33 -6.13 12.87 6.55
C LEU A 33 -6.14 11.74 5.53
N HIS A 34 -5.74 12.02 4.31
CA HIS A 34 -5.54 11.02 3.26
C HIS A 34 -4.35 11.35 2.36
N ILE A 35 -3.84 10.34 1.68
CA ILE A 35 -2.77 10.46 0.70
C ILE A 35 -3.39 10.48 -0.70
N VAL A 36 -2.96 11.43 -1.53
CA VAL A 36 -3.31 11.47 -2.95
C VAL A 36 -2.02 11.38 -3.77
N VAL A 37 -1.94 10.39 -4.65
CA VAL A 37 -0.83 10.20 -5.58
C VAL A 37 -1.31 10.53 -6.99
N HIS A 38 -0.69 11.51 -7.64
CA HIS A 38 -0.87 11.83 -9.06
C HIS A 38 0.31 11.27 -9.85
N LYS A 39 0.12 10.15 -10.52
CA LYS A 39 1.17 9.48 -11.30
C LYS A 39 1.71 10.36 -12.43
N ALA A 40 0.80 10.95 -13.24
CA ALA A 40 1.20 11.82 -14.34
C ALA A 40 1.99 13.06 -13.89
N ARG A 41 1.67 13.59 -12.71
CA ARG A 41 2.34 14.77 -12.15
C ARG A 41 3.57 14.44 -11.32
N ARG A 42 3.85 13.16 -11.05
CA ARG A 42 4.90 12.70 -10.13
C ARG A 42 4.83 13.40 -8.78
N LYS A 43 3.62 13.42 -8.18
CA LYS A 43 3.39 14.08 -6.89
C LYS A 43 2.59 13.18 -5.95
N LEU A 44 3.01 13.16 -4.70
CA LEU A 44 2.26 12.65 -3.56
C LEU A 44 1.87 13.83 -2.68
N MET A 45 0.61 13.89 -2.29
CA MET A 45 0.08 14.94 -1.43
C MET A 45 -0.53 14.35 -0.18
N LEU A 46 -0.30 14.99 0.97
CA LEU A 46 -1.05 14.78 2.20
C LEU A 46 -2.16 15.81 2.24
N VAL A 47 -3.40 15.34 2.30
CA VAL A 47 -4.59 16.20 2.24
C VAL A 47 -5.45 15.97 3.47
N ARG A 48 -5.96 17.05 4.07
CA ARG A 48 -6.93 17.02 5.18
C ARG A 48 -7.95 18.12 5.00
N ALA A 49 -9.22 17.81 5.14
CA ALA A 49 -10.33 18.76 4.98
C ALA A 49 -10.25 19.58 3.67
N GLY A 50 -9.92 18.91 2.56
CA GLY A 50 -9.73 19.55 1.26
C GLY A 50 -8.46 20.39 1.09
N ALA A 51 -7.70 20.63 2.16
CA ALA A 51 -6.45 21.39 2.11
C ALA A 51 -5.22 20.48 1.93
N THR A 52 -4.33 20.83 1.02
CA THR A 52 -3.04 20.16 0.86
C THR A 52 -2.08 20.64 1.95
N LEU A 53 -1.67 19.73 2.83
CA LEU A 53 -0.72 20.00 3.91
C LEU A 53 0.73 19.93 3.42
N HIS A 54 1.03 18.90 2.61
CA HIS A 54 2.35 18.65 2.05
C HIS A 54 2.24 18.14 0.63
N THR A 55 3.25 18.45 -0.19
CA THR A 55 3.42 17.90 -1.54
C THR A 55 4.86 17.44 -1.69
N PHE A 56 5.04 16.21 -2.17
CA PHE A 56 6.36 15.60 -2.38
C PHE A 56 6.49 15.14 -3.84
N PRO A 57 7.65 15.35 -4.47
CA PRO A 57 7.98 14.69 -5.72
C PRO A 57 8.16 13.18 -5.48
N ILE A 58 7.81 12.37 -6.47
CA ILE A 58 7.87 10.90 -6.38
C ILE A 58 8.51 10.28 -7.61
N ALA A 59 9.07 9.08 -7.43
CA ALA A 59 9.36 8.13 -8.49
C ALA A 59 8.32 7.00 -8.45
N LEU A 60 8.05 6.39 -9.59
CA LEU A 60 7.10 5.30 -9.75
C LEU A 60 7.80 4.02 -10.22
N GLY A 61 7.01 3.01 -10.50
CA GLY A 61 7.47 1.80 -11.20
C GLY A 61 8.06 2.12 -12.57
N ASN A 62 9.04 1.34 -13.00
CA ASN A 62 9.78 1.52 -14.25
C ASN A 62 8.92 1.42 -15.53
N ASN A 63 7.67 0.99 -15.40
CA ASN A 63 6.64 1.04 -16.44
C ASN A 63 5.45 1.88 -15.94
N PRO A 64 5.55 3.24 -15.89
CA PRO A 64 4.64 4.09 -15.11
C PRO A 64 3.25 4.27 -15.72
N LYS A 65 3.06 3.92 -16.99
CA LYS A 65 1.78 4.18 -17.70
C LYS A 65 0.74 3.10 -17.40
N GLY A 66 -0.46 3.55 -16.97
CA GLY A 66 -1.59 2.70 -16.64
C GLY A 66 -1.44 1.98 -15.29
N THR A 67 -2.51 1.32 -14.87
CA THR A 67 -2.54 0.62 -13.59
C THR A 67 -1.77 -0.69 -13.62
N LYS A 68 -1.28 -1.13 -12.46
CA LYS A 68 -0.72 -2.46 -12.25
C LYS A 68 -1.78 -3.54 -12.54
N ARG A 69 -1.36 -4.60 -13.26
CA ARG A 69 -2.26 -5.68 -13.69
C ARG A 69 -1.77 -7.06 -13.29
N GLN A 70 -0.46 -7.25 -13.14
CA GLN A 70 0.13 -8.53 -12.81
C GLN A 70 1.46 -8.36 -12.08
N ALA A 71 1.91 -9.43 -11.44
CA ALA A 71 3.25 -9.51 -10.85
C ALA A 71 4.32 -9.20 -11.90
N GLY A 72 5.34 -8.42 -11.53
CA GLY A 72 6.49 -8.13 -12.39
C GLY A 72 6.24 -7.16 -13.55
N ASP A 73 5.07 -6.53 -13.67
CA ASP A 73 4.77 -5.60 -14.78
C ASP A 73 5.42 -4.21 -14.63
N GLY A 74 6.11 -3.96 -13.52
CA GLY A 74 6.79 -2.69 -13.25
C GLY A 74 5.85 -1.49 -13.07
N ARG A 75 4.55 -1.72 -12.91
CA ARG A 75 3.55 -0.65 -12.80
C ARG A 75 3.18 -0.37 -11.35
N THR A 76 2.91 0.91 -11.07
CA THR A 76 2.26 1.35 -9.85
C THR A 76 0.74 1.25 -10.03
N PRO A 77 0.00 0.65 -9.08
CA PRO A 77 -1.45 0.52 -9.21
C PRO A 77 -2.16 1.89 -9.20
N GLU A 78 -3.34 1.93 -9.77
CA GLU A 78 -4.30 3.05 -9.69
C GLU A 78 -5.54 2.56 -8.97
N GLY A 79 -6.09 3.36 -8.07
CA GLY A 79 -7.24 2.97 -7.28
C GLY A 79 -7.25 3.55 -5.88
N ARG A 80 -8.03 2.91 -5.02
CA ARG A 80 -8.21 3.29 -3.61
C ARG A 80 -7.67 2.18 -2.71
N TYR A 81 -6.78 2.57 -1.82
CA TYR A 81 -6.08 1.70 -0.89
C TYR A 81 -6.03 2.35 0.49
N ALA A 82 -5.39 1.71 1.44
CA ALA A 82 -5.09 2.26 2.75
C ALA A 82 -3.67 1.89 3.15
N ILE A 83 -3.07 2.61 4.07
CA ILE A 83 -1.84 2.20 4.75
C ILE A 83 -2.20 1.04 5.68
N ASP A 84 -1.66 -0.14 5.45
CA ASP A 84 -1.96 -1.34 6.24
C ASP A 84 -0.75 -1.87 7.03
N ALA A 85 0.47 -1.39 6.76
CA ALA A 85 1.64 -1.71 7.57
C ALA A 85 2.71 -0.60 7.53
N PHE A 86 3.50 -0.54 8.61
CA PHE A 86 4.67 0.30 8.77
C PHE A 86 5.92 -0.56 8.85
N ASN A 87 6.90 -0.35 7.95
CA ASN A 87 8.17 -1.05 7.91
C ASN A 87 9.32 -0.09 8.23
N GLN A 88 9.74 -0.06 9.49
CA GLN A 88 10.86 0.78 9.94
C GLN A 88 12.24 0.21 9.57
N TRP A 89 12.30 -1.06 9.14
CA TRP A 89 13.53 -1.76 8.77
C TRP A 89 13.64 -1.98 7.25
N SER A 90 12.98 -1.11 6.48
CA SER A 90 13.07 -1.16 5.03
C SER A 90 14.50 -0.89 4.56
N ARG A 91 14.96 -1.63 3.55
CA ARG A 91 16.22 -1.34 2.85
C ARG A 91 16.21 0.01 2.12
N TYR A 92 15.06 0.63 2.04
CA TYR A 92 14.83 1.95 1.47
C TYR A 92 14.52 2.98 2.57
N HIS A 93 15.29 2.97 3.64
CA HIS A 93 15.16 3.82 4.82
C HIS A 93 13.94 3.44 5.66
N ARG A 94 12.73 3.83 5.26
CA ARG A 94 11.42 3.46 5.83
C ARG A 94 10.43 3.20 4.73
N ALA A 95 9.41 2.38 5.01
CA ALA A 95 8.36 2.12 4.05
C ALA A 95 6.99 1.99 4.72
N LEU A 96 5.96 2.42 4.01
CA LEU A 96 4.56 2.30 4.35
C LEU A 96 3.93 1.39 3.30
N HIS A 97 3.48 0.22 3.70
CA HIS A 97 2.78 -0.70 2.81
C HIS A 97 1.36 -0.19 2.55
N ILE A 98 0.88 -0.35 1.32
CA ILE A 98 -0.52 -0.06 0.94
C ILE A 98 -1.28 -1.35 0.69
N SER A 99 -2.56 -1.35 0.92
CA SER A 99 -3.46 -2.53 0.84
C SER A 99 -3.73 -3.01 -0.61
N TYR A 100 -2.69 -2.98 -1.46
CA TYR A 100 -2.71 -3.59 -2.79
C TYR A 100 -2.23 -5.06 -2.69
N PRO A 101 -2.89 -6.03 -3.38
CA PRO A 101 -4.07 -5.88 -4.22
C PRO A 101 -5.37 -5.88 -3.41
N ASN A 102 -6.33 -5.04 -3.80
CA ASN A 102 -7.69 -5.12 -3.30
C ASN A 102 -8.51 -6.19 -4.07
N ALA A 103 -9.78 -6.39 -3.70
CA ALA A 103 -10.63 -7.41 -4.32
C ALA A 103 -10.80 -7.23 -5.83
N ASP A 104 -10.89 -5.98 -6.31
CA ASP A 104 -11.05 -5.67 -7.73
C ASP A 104 -9.76 -5.96 -8.51
N ASP A 105 -8.59 -5.68 -7.91
CA ASP A 105 -7.28 -6.00 -8.49
C ASP A 105 -7.11 -7.50 -8.65
N ILE A 106 -7.48 -8.27 -7.62
CA ILE A 106 -7.44 -9.74 -7.64
C ILE A 106 -8.37 -10.30 -8.71
N ALA A 107 -9.62 -9.82 -8.76
CA ALA A 107 -10.60 -10.28 -9.73
C ALA A 107 -10.13 -10.00 -11.17
N ARG A 108 -9.62 -8.79 -11.41
CA ARG A 108 -9.10 -8.37 -12.72
C ARG A 108 -7.88 -9.20 -13.17
N ALA A 109 -6.93 -9.46 -12.28
CA ALA A 109 -5.76 -10.26 -12.59
C ALA A 109 -6.14 -11.71 -12.91
N ARG A 110 -7.01 -12.33 -12.09
CA ARG A 110 -7.52 -13.69 -12.30
C ARG A 110 -8.27 -13.84 -13.61
N ALA A 111 -9.13 -12.88 -13.96
CA ALA A 111 -9.87 -12.89 -15.22
C ALA A 111 -8.93 -12.86 -16.44
N ALA A 112 -7.73 -12.29 -16.29
CA ALA A 112 -6.69 -12.25 -17.30
C ALA A 112 -5.70 -13.43 -17.22
N GLY A 113 -5.89 -14.38 -16.29
CA GLY A 113 -5.00 -15.54 -16.10
C GLY A 113 -3.66 -15.18 -15.43
N HIS A 114 -3.62 -14.12 -14.62
CA HIS A 114 -2.40 -13.62 -13.96
C HIS A 114 -2.53 -13.58 -12.44
N GLU A 115 -1.37 -13.59 -11.78
CA GLU A 115 -1.26 -13.20 -10.37
C GLU A 115 -1.13 -11.66 -10.29
N PRO A 116 -1.85 -10.99 -9.38
CA PRO A 116 -1.83 -9.52 -9.29
C PRO A 116 -0.47 -8.98 -8.84
N GLY A 117 0.32 -9.80 -8.13
CA GLY A 117 1.48 -9.37 -7.37
C GLY A 117 1.06 -8.73 -6.04
N GLY A 118 1.95 -7.95 -5.45
CA GLY A 118 1.71 -7.31 -4.15
C GLY A 118 2.93 -6.51 -3.71
N ASN A 119 2.99 -6.26 -2.39
CA ASN A 119 4.11 -5.58 -1.74
C ASN A 119 4.40 -4.21 -2.36
N ILE A 120 3.35 -3.42 -2.57
CA ILE A 120 3.48 -2.04 -3.01
C ILE A 120 3.63 -1.14 -1.78
N GLU A 121 4.70 -0.36 -1.77
CA GLU A 121 5.06 0.50 -0.65
C GLU A 121 5.27 1.95 -1.11
N ILE A 122 5.04 2.90 -0.20
CA ILE A 122 5.61 4.25 -0.25
C ILE A 122 6.87 4.21 0.58
N HIS A 123 8.04 4.45 -0.01
CA HIS A 123 9.33 4.25 0.67
C HIS A 123 10.34 5.34 0.36
N GLY A 124 11.34 5.47 1.22
CA GLY A 124 12.47 6.37 1.01
C GLY A 124 13.47 5.86 -0.02
N MET A 125 14.69 6.33 0.06
CA MET A 125 15.77 6.04 -0.86
C MET A 125 16.64 4.87 -0.39
N PRO A 126 17.29 4.14 -1.27
CA PRO A 126 18.28 3.16 -0.88
C PRO A 126 19.47 3.82 -0.19
N ALA A 127 20.20 3.06 0.62
CA ALA A 127 21.41 3.53 1.30
C ALA A 127 22.41 4.15 0.30
N GLY A 128 23.01 5.28 0.69
CA GLY A 128 23.91 6.05 -0.15
C GLY A 128 23.25 7.15 -0.98
N TYR A 129 21.92 7.30 -0.90
CA TYR A 129 21.14 8.33 -1.59
C TYR A 129 20.30 9.17 -0.63
N ASP A 130 20.77 9.32 0.61
CA ASP A 130 19.98 9.85 1.72
C ASP A 130 19.56 11.32 1.53
N ASP A 131 20.36 12.10 0.78
CA ASP A 131 20.14 13.54 0.56
C ASP A 131 19.63 13.88 -0.85
N VAL A 132 19.24 12.87 -1.63
CA VAL A 132 18.79 13.06 -3.00
C VAL A 132 17.27 13.14 -3.06
N ASP A 133 16.76 14.31 -3.44
CA ASP A 133 15.34 14.48 -3.78
C ASP A 133 15.09 14.05 -5.23
N PRO A 134 13.99 13.35 -5.55
CA PRO A 134 13.54 13.25 -6.93
C PRO A 134 13.39 14.64 -7.55
N PRO A 135 13.85 14.95 -8.75
CA PRO A 135 14.02 14.11 -9.92
C PRO A 135 15.46 13.72 -10.28
N PHE A 136 16.42 13.75 -9.36
CA PHE A 136 17.81 13.38 -9.65
C PHE A 136 18.04 11.88 -9.91
N PHE A 137 16.99 11.06 -9.74
CA PHE A 137 16.95 9.69 -10.22
C PHE A 137 16.39 9.63 -11.65
N PRO A 138 16.79 8.62 -12.44
CA PRO A 138 15.98 8.24 -13.59
C PRO A 138 14.55 8.08 -13.08
N THR A 139 13.65 8.84 -13.63
CA THR A 139 12.38 9.28 -13.05
C THR A 139 11.47 8.19 -12.48
N ASP A 140 11.59 6.94 -12.91
CA ASP A 140 10.75 5.82 -12.44
C ASP A 140 11.63 4.57 -12.38
N TRP A 141 12.11 4.25 -11.19
CA TRP A 141 13.13 3.22 -10.98
C TRP A 141 12.67 2.03 -10.14
N THR A 142 11.45 2.10 -9.59
CA THR A 142 10.94 1.03 -8.73
C THR A 142 10.31 -0.10 -9.56
N ASP A 143 9.98 -1.21 -8.92
CA ASP A 143 9.22 -2.31 -9.52
C ASP A 143 7.70 -2.17 -9.35
N GLY A 144 7.24 -0.96 -9.03
CA GLY A 144 5.82 -0.62 -8.83
C GLY A 144 5.54 0.17 -7.55
N CYS A 145 6.49 0.28 -6.65
CA CYS A 145 6.40 1.09 -5.44
C CYS A 145 6.42 2.61 -5.76
N ILE A 146 6.18 3.42 -4.75
CA ILE A 146 6.22 4.88 -4.81
C ILE A 146 7.44 5.34 -4.03
N GLY A 147 8.50 5.74 -4.73
CA GLY A 147 9.73 6.26 -4.13
C GLY A 147 9.61 7.75 -3.81
N VAL A 148 10.04 8.15 -2.62
CA VAL A 148 10.13 9.55 -2.15
C VAL A 148 11.52 9.78 -1.54
N SER A 149 11.89 11.05 -1.27
CA SER A 149 13.13 11.31 -0.52
C SER A 149 13.03 10.81 0.94
N ASN A 150 14.18 10.59 1.59
CA ASN A 150 14.21 10.18 2.99
C ASN A 150 13.53 11.20 3.91
N ARG A 151 13.70 12.50 3.64
CA ARG A 151 13.01 13.57 4.36
C ARG A 151 11.49 13.51 4.16
N ALA A 152 11.03 13.19 2.95
CA ALA A 152 9.61 13.08 2.65
C ALA A 152 8.98 11.89 3.39
N ILE A 153 9.61 10.69 3.35
CA ILE A 153 9.07 9.54 4.06
C ILE A 153 9.04 9.74 5.58
N GLU A 154 10.01 10.46 6.16
CA GLU A 154 9.98 10.82 7.58
C GLU A 154 8.79 11.72 7.94
N THR A 155 8.45 12.67 7.06
CA THR A 155 7.30 13.55 7.25
C THR A 155 6.00 12.75 7.11
N ILE A 156 5.88 11.93 6.08
CA ILE A 156 4.71 11.08 5.85
C ILE A 156 4.51 10.14 7.05
N TRP A 157 5.58 9.44 7.48
CA TRP A 157 5.58 8.51 8.60
C TRP A 157 5.04 9.11 9.90
N LYS A 158 5.41 10.35 10.21
CA LYS A 158 4.96 11.06 11.42
C LYS A 158 3.52 11.58 11.32
N THR A 159 2.98 11.65 10.12
CA THR A 159 1.70 12.31 9.84
C THR A 159 0.56 11.32 9.67
N VAL A 160 0.83 10.14 9.10
CA VAL A 160 -0.18 9.12 8.79
C VAL A 160 -0.27 8.04 9.87
N SER A 161 -1.34 7.27 9.85
CA SER A 161 -1.57 6.09 10.72
C SER A 161 -2.00 4.89 9.86
N LEU A 162 -2.13 3.72 10.49
CA LEU A 162 -2.84 2.59 9.87
C LEU A 162 -4.24 3.04 9.45
N ASP A 163 -4.74 2.45 8.40
CA ASP A 163 -6.01 2.77 7.75
C ASP A 163 -6.09 4.17 7.11
N THR A 164 -4.99 4.96 7.10
CA THR A 164 -4.97 6.22 6.34
C THR A 164 -5.28 5.92 4.86
N PRO A 165 -6.34 6.55 4.28
CA PRO A 165 -6.71 6.34 2.90
C PRO A 165 -5.62 6.78 1.92
N VAL A 166 -5.44 6.00 0.84
CA VAL A 166 -4.50 6.28 -0.25
C VAL A 166 -5.27 6.23 -1.57
N VAL A 167 -5.29 7.33 -2.30
CA VAL A 167 -5.89 7.42 -3.64
C VAL A 167 -4.77 7.59 -4.65
N ILE A 168 -4.68 6.67 -5.61
CA ILE A 168 -3.67 6.73 -6.69
C ILE A 168 -4.39 6.99 -8.01
N LEU A 169 -4.09 8.13 -8.60
CA LEU A 169 -4.65 8.64 -9.85
C LEU A 169 -3.62 8.50 -10.98
N ALA A 170 -4.12 8.40 -12.21
CA ALA A 170 -3.32 8.34 -13.42
C ALA A 170 -2.39 9.57 -13.60
#